data_ac88274ae7007e9f95ece21e80986433
#
_entry.id   ac88274ae7007e9f95ece21e80986433
#
_cell.length_a   1.000
_cell.length_b   1.000
_cell.length_c   1.000
_cell.angle_alpha   90.00
_cell.angle_beta   90.00
_cell.angle_gamma   90.00
#
_symmetry.space_group_name_H-M   'P 1'
#
loop_
_entity.id
_entity.type
_entity.pdbx_description
1 polymer ?
#
loop_
_entity_poly.entity_id
_entity_poly.type
_entity_poly.pdbx_seq_one_letter_code
_entity_poly.pdbx_strand_id
1 'polypeptide(L)'
;MKNKRRSFLKKSAIAGTGFFIVPRNVLGGTGFTSPSDQLNIAAIGAGGKGNDITAAWASGERVIALCDVHPDGTHGVTDSRKTYPKANFYIDYREMLDQEKDLDAVTISTPDHTHGVIASNAMNRGLHVYVQKPLTHNIEEARALTKIAAKNKVVTQMGNQGGSSTGVVKIQEWVDKKLIGKINKIYAWTNRPVWPQGFDMQDNNEAKPPNLNWDLWLGPAASTKYTSQLHPFNWRGWWDYGTGALGDMGLSLIHISEPTRLLSIGFGGVGVKKK
;
A
#
# COMPACT_ATOMS: atom_id res chain seq x y z
N MET A 1 20.96 -41.25 -54.01
CA MET A 1 20.91 -40.27 -52.87
C MET A 1 19.76 -39.26 -52.87
N LYS A 2 18.65 -39.47 -53.62
CA LYS A 2 17.53 -38.50 -53.70
C LYS A 2 16.41 -38.66 -52.65
N ASN A 3 16.44 -39.69 -51.81
CA ASN A 3 15.32 -39.97 -50.88
C ASN A 3 15.47 -39.35 -49.47
N LYS A 4 16.67 -38.90 -49.08
CA LYS A 4 16.86 -38.36 -47.74
C LYS A 4 16.31 -36.93 -47.51
N ARG A 5 16.33 -36.07 -48.53
CA ARG A 5 15.80 -34.72 -48.46
C ARG A 5 14.27 -34.70 -48.34
N ARG A 6 13.57 -35.55 -49.10
CA ARG A 6 12.11 -35.65 -49.11
C ARG A 6 11.56 -36.25 -47.82
N SER A 7 12.29 -37.20 -47.21
CA SER A 7 11.99 -37.77 -45.91
C SER A 7 12.22 -36.77 -44.77
N PHE A 8 13.29 -35.97 -44.87
CA PHE A 8 13.57 -34.89 -43.92
C PHE A 8 12.49 -33.81 -43.96
N LEU A 9 12.09 -33.33 -45.14
CA LEU A 9 11.04 -32.33 -45.32
C LEU A 9 9.66 -32.83 -44.84
N LYS A 10 9.33 -34.11 -45.08
CA LYS A 10 8.10 -34.71 -44.52
C LYS A 10 8.12 -34.81 -43.01
N LYS A 11 9.23 -35.16 -42.40
CA LYS A 11 9.40 -35.22 -40.95
C LYS A 11 9.38 -33.81 -40.30
N SER A 12 9.95 -32.82 -40.96
CA SER A 12 9.92 -31.41 -40.50
C SER A 12 8.52 -30.79 -40.67
N ALA A 13 7.77 -31.13 -41.71
CA ALA A 13 6.38 -30.70 -41.89
C ALA A 13 5.44 -31.32 -40.83
N ILE A 14 5.68 -32.57 -40.42
CA ILE A 14 4.90 -33.23 -39.35
C ILE A 14 5.28 -32.67 -37.97
N ALA A 15 6.53 -32.28 -37.77
CA ALA A 15 6.96 -31.63 -36.54
C ALA A 15 6.43 -30.19 -36.40
N GLY A 16 6.10 -29.51 -37.52
CA GLY A 16 5.51 -28.16 -37.53
C GLY A 16 3.99 -28.10 -37.34
N THR A 17 3.28 -29.25 -37.30
CA THR A 17 1.82 -29.32 -37.04
C THR A 17 1.52 -29.81 -35.62
N GLY A 18 2.43 -29.63 -34.70
CA GLY A 18 2.14 -29.86 -33.29
C GLY A 18 1.04 -28.88 -32.85
N PHE A 19 -0.16 -29.38 -32.59
CA PHE A 19 -1.17 -28.61 -31.89
C PHE A 19 -0.68 -28.35 -30.46
N PHE A 20 -0.26 -27.11 -30.16
CA PHE A 20 -0.05 -26.68 -28.78
C PHE A 20 -1.43 -26.47 -28.15
N ILE A 21 -1.88 -27.39 -27.33
CA ILE A 21 -3.05 -27.20 -26.49
C ILE A 21 -2.60 -26.28 -25.34
N VAL A 22 -2.85 -24.99 -25.50
CA VAL A 22 -2.64 -24.03 -24.42
C VAL A 22 -3.87 -24.08 -23.52
N PRO A 23 -3.75 -24.40 -22.23
CA PRO A 23 -4.88 -24.42 -21.31
C PRO A 23 -5.57 -23.04 -21.28
N ARG A 24 -6.90 -23.03 -21.13
CA ARG A 24 -7.70 -21.80 -21.18
C ARG A 24 -7.33 -20.78 -20.10
N ASN A 25 -6.87 -21.26 -18.94
CA ASN A 25 -6.34 -20.41 -17.88
C ASN A 25 -5.05 -19.67 -18.24
N VAL A 26 -4.36 -20.08 -19.30
CA VAL A 26 -3.17 -19.38 -19.83
C VAL A 26 -3.54 -18.35 -20.89
N LEU A 27 -4.62 -18.61 -21.64
CA LEU A 27 -5.09 -17.74 -22.73
C LEU A 27 -5.97 -16.57 -22.24
N GLY A 28 -6.48 -16.65 -21.01
CA GLY A 28 -7.47 -15.70 -20.52
C GLY A 28 -8.82 -15.79 -21.24
N GLY A 29 -9.68 -14.79 -21.04
CA GLY A 29 -11.01 -14.67 -21.64
C GLY A 29 -12.13 -14.80 -20.61
N THR A 30 -13.38 -14.95 -21.05
CA THR A 30 -14.55 -14.96 -20.16
C THR A 30 -14.40 -15.96 -19.00
N GLY A 31 -14.25 -15.45 -17.78
CA GLY A 31 -14.09 -16.22 -16.54
C GLY A 31 -12.65 -16.66 -16.21
N PHE A 32 -11.66 -16.24 -17.01
CA PHE A 32 -10.24 -16.56 -16.78
C PHE A 32 -9.36 -15.34 -17.05
N THR A 33 -8.52 -14.97 -16.07
CA THR A 33 -7.45 -13.99 -16.26
C THR A 33 -6.18 -14.75 -16.63
N SER A 34 -5.53 -14.35 -17.73
CA SER A 34 -4.26 -14.98 -18.09
C SER A 34 -3.19 -14.60 -17.07
N PRO A 35 -2.18 -15.45 -16.81
CA PRO A 35 -1.08 -15.09 -15.91
C PRO A 35 -0.30 -13.84 -16.33
N SER A 36 -0.30 -13.52 -17.63
CA SER A 36 0.32 -12.30 -18.18
C SER A 36 -0.48 -11.02 -17.89
N ASP A 37 -1.76 -11.16 -17.57
CA ASP A 37 -2.66 -10.03 -17.29
C ASP A 37 -2.78 -9.77 -15.79
N GLN A 38 -2.18 -10.61 -14.94
CA GLN A 38 -2.11 -10.45 -13.50
C GLN A 38 -0.90 -9.61 -13.10
N LEU A 39 -1.10 -8.66 -12.19
CA LEU A 39 -0.01 -7.89 -11.62
C LEU A 39 0.75 -8.71 -10.57
N ASN A 40 2.07 -8.55 -10.54
CA ASN A 40 2.93 -9.05 -9.49
C ASN A 40 3.09 -7.96 -8.42
N ILE A 41 2.54 -8.21 -7.24
CA ILE A 41 2.48 -7.22 -6.17
C ILE A 41 3.33 -7.68 -4.99
N ALA A 42 4.02 -6.72 -4.35
CA ALA A 42 4.63 -6.92 -3.04
C ALA A 42 4.00 -6.02 -1.99
N ALA A 43 3.97 -6.49 -0.74
CA ALA A 43 3.54 -5.70 0.41
C ALA A 43 4.73 -5.33 1.30
N ILE A 44 4.94 -4.04 1.53
CA ILE A 44 5.93 -3.48 2.44
C ILE A 44 5.21 -2.96 3.68
N GLY A 45 5.55 -3.51 4.85
CA GLY A 45 4.73 -3.41 6.06
C GLY A 45 3.57 -4.39 5.95
N ALA A 46 3.88 -5.70 5.89
CA ALA A 46 2.90 -6.76 5.63
C ALA A 46 2.01 -7.08 6.84
N GLY A 47 2.33 -6.54 8.01
CA GLY A 47 1.50 -6.64 9.23
C GLY A 47 0.49 -5.51 9.37
N GLY A 48 -0.29 -5.55 10.44
CA GLY A 48 -1.23 -4.49 10.79
C GLY A 48 -2.18 -4.14 9.65
N LYS A 49 -2.16 -2.87 9.25
CA LYS A 49 -2.97 -2.38 8.13
C LYS A 49 -2.54 -2.94 6.78
N GLY A 50 -1.29 -3.32 6.65
CA GLY A 50 -0.77 -3.98 5.45
C GLY A 50 -1.40 -5.35 5.20
N ASN A 51 -1.73 -6.09 6.25
CA ASN A 51 -2.45 -7.36 6.11
C ASN A 51 -3.82 -7.16 5.47
N ASP A 52 -4.62 -6.23 5.98
CA ASP A 52 -5.95 -5.91 5.44
C ASP A 52 -5.86 -5.51 3.96
N ILE A 53 -4.91 -4.66 3.63
CA ILE A 53 -4.74 -4.14 2.27
C ILE A 53 -4.26 -5.22 1.33
N THR A 54 -3.31 -6.02 1.77
CA THR A 54 -2.81 -7.13 0.98
C THR A 54 -3.94 -8.10 0.63
N ALA A 55 -4.78 -8.46 1.59
CA ALA A 55 -5.93 -9.32 1.36
C ALA A 55 -6.98 -8.71 0.43
N ALA A 56 -7.27 -7.42 0.57
CA ALA A 56 -8.27 -6.73 -0.22
C ALA A 56 -7.83 -6.44 -1.67
N TRP A 57 -6.57 -6.12 -1.85
CA TRP A 57 -6.03 -5.69 -3.16
C TRP A 57 -5.59 -6.84 -4.04
N ALA A 58 -5.09 -7.90 -3.44
CA ALA A 58 -4.63 -9.06 -4.18
C ALA A 58 -5.76 -9.99 -4.63
N SER A 59 -7.02 -9.54 -4.58
CA SER A 59 -8.13 -10.33 -5.10
C SER A 59 -8.00 -10.48 -6.61
N GLY A 60 -7.39 -11.59 -7.03
CA GLY A 60 -7.14 -11.90 -8.43
C GLY A 60 -5.75 -11.56 -8.94
N GLU A 61 -4.92 -10.84 -8.17
CA GLU A 61 -3.54 -10.53 -8.51
C GLU A 61 -2.55 -11.47 -7.79
N ARG A 62 -1.29 -11.43 -8.18
CA ARG A 62 -0.26 -12.29 -7.63
C ARG A 62 0.56 -11.54 -6.57
N VAL A 63 0.43 -11.90 -5.31
CA VAL A 63 1.35 -11.45 -4.26
C VAL A 63 2.57 -12.34 -4.27
N ILE A 64 3.71 -11.79 -4.72
CA ILE A 64 4.96 -12.55 -4.89
C ILE A 64 5.98 -12.29 -3.79
N ALA A 65 5.85 -11.17 -3.06
CA ALA A 65 6.75 -10.87 -1.95
C ALA A 65 6.03 -10.13 -0.82
N LEU A 66 6.51 -10.37 0.39
CA LEU A 66 6.10 -9.70 1.63
C LEU A 66 7.35 -9.17 2.33
N CYS A 67 7.27 -7.96 2.88
CA CYS A 67 8.36 -7.37 3.65
C CYS A 67 7.83 -6.80 4.96
N ASP A 68 8.47 -7.15 6.07
CA ASP A 68 8.22 -6.53 7.37
C ASP A 68 9.44 -6.66 8.28
N VAL A 69 9.73 -5.62 9.04
CA VAL A 69 10.88 -5.57 9.96
C VAL A 69 10.70 -6.40 11.24
N HIS A 70 9.48 -6.93 11.46
CA HIS A 70 9.13 -7.74 12.63
C HIS A 70 8.36 -9.00 12.19
N PRO A 71 9.05 -10.04 11.69
CA PRO A 71 8.45 -11.21 11.04
C PRO A 71 7.49 -12.02 11.92
N ASP A 72 7.69 -11.99 13.23
CA ASP A 72 6.88 -12.69 14.22
C ASP A 72 6.04 -11.73 15.07
N GLY A 73 5.92 -10.47 14.61
CA GLY A 73 5.17 -9.43 15.32
C GLY A 73 3.70 -9.77 15.49
N THR A 74 3.12 -9.28 16.59
CA THR A 74 1.72 -9.53 17.00
C THR A 74 0.69 -8.90 16.05
N HIS A 75 1.13 -8.20 15.00
CA HIS A 75 0.28 -7.39 14.14
C HIS A 75 -0.01 -8.02 12.77
N GLY A 76 -0.18 -9.34 12.68
CA GLY A 76 -0.73 -9.98 11.50
C GLY A 76 0.24 -10.30 10.37
N VAL A 77 1.57 -10.13 10.54
CA VAL A 77 2.57 -10.55 9.53
C VAL A 77 2.48 -12.06 9.28
N THR A 78 2.32 -12.85 10.35
CA THR A 78 2.12 -14.30 10.27
C THR A 78 0.86 -14.66 9.49
N ASP A 79 -0.20 -13.85 9.55
CA ASP A 79 -1.43 -14.10 8.82
C ASP A 79 -1.27 -13.77 7.33
N SER A 80 -0.55 -12.70 6.99
CA SER A 80 -0.17 -12.40 5.61
C SER A 80 0.67 -13.54 5.01
N ARG A 81 1.64 -14.07 5.76
CA ARG A 81 2.46 -15.22 5.31
C ARG A 81 1.66 -16.50 5.13
N LYS A 82 0.64 -16.73 5.95
CA LYS A 82 -0.30 -17.87 5.78
C LYS A 82 -1.19 -17.66 4.56
N THR A 83 -1.66 -16.44 4.33
CA THR A 83 -2.52 -16.10 3.17
C THR A 83 -1.75 -16.23 1.86
N TYR A 84 -0.47 -15.86 1.86
CA TYR A 84 0.41 -15.91 0.68
C TYR A 84 1.64 -16.81 0.90
N PRO A 85 1.45 -18.13 1.06
CA PRO A 85 2.53 -19.05 1.45
C PRO A 85 3.62 -19.22 0.37
N LYS A 86 3.37 -18.76 -0.85
CA LYS A 86 4.32 -18.81 -1.98
C LYS A 86 5.09 -17.50 -2.13
N ALA A 87 4.71 -16.45 -1.41
CA ALA A 87 5.40 -15.17 -1.46
C ALA A 87 6.74 -15.26 -0.71
N ASN A 88 7.79 -14.71 -1.32
CA ASN A 88 9.08 -14.57 -0.65
C ASN A 88 8.95 -13.57 0.50
N PHE A 89 9.70 -13.80 1.58
CA PHE A 89 9.65 -12.92 2.75
C PHE A 89 10.99 -12.23 2.98
N TYR A 90 10.92 -10.91 3.19
CA TYR A 90 12.08 -10.04 3.39
C TYR A 90 11.95 -9.23 4.67
N ILE A 91 13.09 -8.92 5.30
CA ILE A 91 13.15 -7.99 6.44
C ILE A 91 13.41 -6.56 5.94
N ASP A 92 14.22 -6.42 4.90
CA ASP A 92 14.59 -5.14 4.29
C ASP A 92 13.92 -4.98 2.92
N TYR A 93 13.10 -3.94 2.78
CA TYR A 93 12.43 -3.65 1.52
C TYR A 93 13.39 -3.35 0.36
N ARG A 94 14.60 -2.87 0.65
CA ARG A 94 15.62 -2.58 -0.37
C ARG A 94 16.11 -3.87 -1.00
N GLU A 95 16.36 -4.87 -0.16
CA GLU A 95 16.74 -6.21 -0.61
C GLU A 95 15.61 -6.84 -1.44
N MET A 96 14.35 -6.74 -0.98
CA MET A 96 13.19 -7.20 -1.74
C MET A 96 13.13 -6.56 -3.13
N LEU A 97 13.23 -5.22 -3.22
CA LEU A 97 13.18 -4.49 -4.48
C LEU A 97 14.38 -4.81 -5.40
N ASP A 98 15.51 -5.23 -4.83
CA ASP A 98 16.68 -5.61 -5.59
C ASP A 98 16.62 -7.07 -6.09
N GLN A 99 15.91 -7.94 -5.41
CA GLN A 99 15.79 -9.36 -5.78
C GLN A 99 14.58 -9.64 -6.67
N GLU A 100 13.42 -9.02 -6.39
CA GLU A 100 12.17 -9.25 -7.12
C GLU A 100 12.09 -8.39 -8.38
N LYS A 101 12.58 -8.92 -9.50
CA LYS A 101 12.66 -8.17 -10.77
C LYS A 101 11.36 -8.11 -11.55
N ASP A 102 10.42 -9.00 -11.24
CA ASP A 102 9.15 -9.13 -11.94
C ASP A 102 7.99 -8.37 -11.25
N LEU A 103 8.31 -7.47 -10.31
CA LEU A 103 7.31 -6.63 -9.64
C LEU A 103 6.73 -5.59 -10.58
N ASP A 104 5.41 -5.43 -10.54
CA ASP A 104 4.66 -4.36 -11.19
C ASP A 104 4.28 -3.25 -10.20
N ALA A 105 3.91 -3.63 -8.98
CA ALA A 105 3.42 -2.69 -7.98
C ALA A 105 3.80 -3.09 -6.54
N VAL A 106 3.82 -2.10 -5.65
CA VAL A 106 3.98 -2.33 -4.22
C VAL A 106 2.90 -1.62 -3.41
N THR A 107 2.45 -2.27 -2.34
CA THR A 107 1.68 -1.62 -1.28
C THR A 107 2.62 -1.23 -0.14
N ILE A 108 2.45 -0.03 0.41
CA ILE A 108 3.30 0.50 1.49
C ILE A 108 2.39 0.85 2.68
N SER A 109 2.53 0.10 3.76
CA SER A 109 1.68 0.20 4.97
C SER A 109 2.51 0.23 6.24
N THR A 110 3.64 0.88 6.18
CA THR A 110 4.61 1.10 7.26
C THR A 110 4.19 2.30 8.12
N PRO A 111 4.93 2.67 9.17
CA PRO A 111 4.73 3.95 9.86
C PRO A 111 4.95 5.17 8.96
N ASP A 112 4.26 6.27 9.27
CA ASP A 112 4.14 7.47 8.42
C ASP A 112 5.50 8.01 7.95
N HIS A 113 6.50 8.04 8.84
CA HIS A 113 7.83 8.58 8.57
C HIS A 113 8.64 7.81 7.52
N THR A 114 8.25 6.60 7.20
CA THR A 114 8.95 5.77 6.20
C THR A 114 8.24 5.75 4.84
N HIS A 115 7.01 6.25 4.74
CA HIS A 115 6.23 6.22 3.50
C HIS A 115 6.95 6.89 2.33
N GLY A 116 7.44 8.12 2.52
CA GLY A 116 8.07 8.91 1.47
C GLY A 116 9.32 8.25 0.89
N VAL A 117 10.21 7.77 1.75
CA VAL A 117 11.47 7.14 1.31
C VAL A 117 11.24 5.81 0.61
N ILE A 118 10.33 4.97 1.12
CA ILE A 118 10.00 3.69 0.50
C ILE A 118 9.32 3.89 -0.85
N ALA A 119 8.31 4.77 -0.92
CA ALA A 119 7.60 5.08 -2.16
C ALA A 119 8.55 5.66 -3.22
N SER A 120 9.42 6.61 -2.84
CA SER A 120 10.42 7.18 -3.73
C SER A 120 11.34 6.09 -4.32
N ASN A 121 11.77 5.15 -3.50
CA ASN A 121 12.64 4.06 -3.90
C ASN A 121 11.96 3.11 -4.90
N ALA A 122 10.72 2.71 -4.63
CA ALA A 122 9.93 1.87 -5.52
C ALA A 122 9.62 2.58 -6.85
N MET A 123 9.15 3.82 -6.80
CA MET A 123 8.79 4.60 -7.99
C MET A 123 10.00 4.90 -8.90
N ASN A 124 11.21 5.09 -8.33
CA ASN A 124 12.44 5.26 -9.12
C ASN A 124 12.87 3.96 -9.83
N ARG A 125 12.36 2.81 -9.42
CA ARG A 125 12.50 1.53 -10.12
C ARG A 125 11.40 1.27 -11.16
N GLY A 126 10.47 2.21 -11.33
CA GLY A 126 9.35 2.11 -12.28
C GLY A 126 8.14 1.36 -11.73
N LEU A 127 8.09 1.06 -10.42
CA LEU A 127 6.98 0.35 -9.81
C LEU A 127 5.81 1.29 -9.52
N HIS A 128 4.60 0.80 -9.73
CA HIS A 128 3.38 1.45 -9.28
C HIS A 128 3.26 1.34 -7.76
N VAL A 129 2.67 2.35 -7.11
CA VAL A 129 2.61 2.37 -5.64
C VAL A 129 1.21 2.66 -5.11
N TYR A 130 0.83 1.89 -4.09
CA TYR A 130 -0.27 2.22 -3.21
C TYR A 130 0.30 2.49 -1.82
N VAL A 131 0.24 3.74 -1.37
CA VAL A 131 0.81 4.17 -0.10
C VAL A 131 -0.29 4.45 0.90
N GLN A 132 -0.21 3.90 2.10
CA GLN A 132 -1.17 4.23 3.16
C GLN A 132 -1.20 5.72 3.48
N LYS A 133 -2.32 6.17 3.99
CA LYS A 133 -2.47 7.53 4.51
C LYS A 133 -1.76 7.66 5.88
N PRO A 134 -1.20 8.83 6.17
CA PRO A 134 -0.95 9.95 5.26
C PRO A 134 0.08 9.56 4.19
N LEU A 135 0.00 10.19 3.02
CA LEU A 135 0.89 9.85 1.90
C LEU A 135 2.37 9.92 2.27
N THR A 136 2.74 10.92 3.06
CA THR A 136 4.11 11.19 3.50
C THR A 136 4.08 11.83 4.89
N HIS A 137 5.23 11.87 5.54
CA HIS A 137 5.40 12.51 6.84
C HIS A 137 5.49 14.03 6.75
N ASN A 138 6.01 14.54 5.64
CA ASN A 138 6.14 15.98 5.40
C ASN A 138 5.79 16.39 3.96
N ILE A 139 5.66 17.72 3.75
CA ILE A 139 5.23 18.30 2.47
C ILE A 139 6.30 18.14 1.38
N GLU A 140 7.57 18.19 1.73
CA GLU A 140 8.66 18.05 0.77
C GLU A 140 8.69 16.66 0.14
N GLU A 141 8.49 15.64 0.93
CA GLU A 141 8.34 14.27 0.45
C GLU A 141 7.17 14.14 -0.54
N ALA A 142 6.00 14.70 -0.22
CA ALA A 142 4.84 14.65 -1.10
C ALA A 142 5.11 15.32 -2.46
N ARG A 143 5.79 16.47 -2.43
CA ARG A 143 6.23 17.19 -3.65
C ARG A 143 7.27 16.39 -4.45
N ALA A 144 8.19 15.73 -3.74
CA ALA A 144 9.18 14.86 -4.37
C ALA A 144 8.52 13.67 -5.07
N LEU A 145 7.60 12.98 -4.40
CA LEU A 145 6.85 11.85 -4.98
C LEU A 145 6.06 12.27 -6.23
N THR A 146 5.44 13.45 -6.21
CA THR A 146 4.73 13.99 -7.40
C THR A 146 5.65 14.11 -8.61
N LYS A 147 6.87 14.63 -8.42
CA LYS A 147 7.87 14.75 -9.48
C LYS A 147 8.37 13.39 -9.97
N ILE A 148 8.62 12.46 -9.04
CA ILE A 148 9.09 11.12 -9.36
C ILE A 148 8.01 10.35 -10.14
N ALA A 149 6.74 10.45 -9.74
CA ALA A 149 5.62 9.82 -10.44
C ALA A 149 5.51 10.29 -11.90
N ALA A 150 5.57 11.60 -12.10
CA ALA A 150 5.52 12.19 -13.43
C ALA A 150 6.73 11.79 -14.30
N LYS A 151 7.93 11.78 -13.71
CA LYS A 151 9.18 11.42 -14.42
C LYS A 151 9.16 9.94 -14.87
N ASN A 152 8.75 9.05 -13.98
CA ASN A 152 8.79 7.61 -14.23
C ASN A 152 7.47 7.07 -14.80
N LYS A 153 6.45 7.91 -14.96
CA LYS A 153 5.12 7.57 -15.50
C LYS A 153 4.45 6.42 -14.74
N VAL A 154 4.64 6.37 -13.43
CA VAL A 154 4.04 5.35 -12.57
C VAL A 154 2.68 5.80 -12.03
N VAL A 155 1.77 4.85 -11.84
CA VAL A 155 0.48 5.07 -11.21
C VAL A 155 0.67 5.10 -9.69
N THR A 156 0.02 6.05 -9.03
CA THR A 156 0.11 6.22 -7.58
C THR A 156 -1.29 6.35 -6.97
N GLN A 157 -1.50 5.74 -5.82
CA GLN A 157 -2.73 5.86 -5.06
C GLN A 157 -2.43 5.98 -3.57
N MET A 158 -3.08 6.93 -2.91
CA MET A 158 -3.06 7.01 -1.44
C MET A 158 -4.19 6.18 -0.84
N GLY A 159 -3.90 5.48 0.26
CA GLY A 159 -4.82 4.58 0.94
C GLY A 159 -5.79 5.28 1.88
N ASN A 160 -6.87 5.83 1.36
CA ASN A 160 -7.97 6.42 2.13
C ASN A 160 -9.26 5.62 1.96
N GLN A 161 -9.23 4.37 2.38
CA GLN A 161 -10.27 3.36 2.16
C GLN A 161 -11.67 3.80 2.60
N GLY A 162 -11.76 4.65 3.62
CA GLY A 162 -13.04 5.18 4.10
C GLY A 162 -13.85 5.88 3.01
N GLY A 163 -13.17 6.58 2.09
CA GLY A 163 -13.81 7.26 0.96
C GLY A 163 -14.44 6.34 -0.08
N SER A 164 -14.04 5.06 -0.09
CA SER A 164 -14.59 4.04 -1.00
C SER A 164 -15.56 3.08 -0.32
N SER A 165 -15.96 3.36 0.93
CA SER A 165 -16.87 2.50 1.66
C SER A 165 -18.28 2.51 1.07
N THR A 166 -18.99 1.40 1.18
CA THR A 166 -20.39 1.29 0.73
C THR A 166 -21.31 2.32 1.38
N GLY A 167 -21.01 2.72 2.62
CA GLY A 167 -21.74 3.78 3.31
C GLY A 167 -21.58 5.14 2.61
N VAL A 168 -20.36 5.51 2.23
CA VAL A 168 -20.10 6.77 1.51
C VAL A 168 -20.76 6.75 0.13
N VAL A 169 -20.68 5.63 -0.59
CA VAL A 169 -21.35 5.47 -1.90
C VAL A 169 -22.87 5.68 -1.75
N LYS A 170 -23.49 5.07 -0.74
CA LYS A 170 -24.93 5.26 -0.48
C LYS A 170 -25.29 6.69 -0.11
N ILE A 171 -24.48 7.36 0.71
CA ILE A 171 -24.68 8.77 1.03
C ILE A 171 -24.62 9.61 -0.25
N GLN A 172 -23.65 9.37 -1.12
CA GLN A 172 -23.55 10.06 -2.40
C GLN A 172 -24.81 9.87 -3.26
N GLU A 173 -25.28 8.62 -3.38
CA GLU A 173 -26.54 8.34 -4.09
C GLU A 173 -27.74 9.09 -3.51
N TRP A 174 -27.85 9.20 -2.19
CA TRP A 174 -28.95 9.93 -1.53
C TRP A 174 -28.88 11.42 -1.81
N VAL A 175 -27.66 11.98 -1.82
CA VAL A 175 -27.44 13.39 -2.17
C VAL A 175 -27.80 13.65 -3.62
N ASP A 176 -27.32 12.83 -4.54
CA ASP A 176 -27.56 12.96 -5.98
C ASP A 176 -29.05 12.83 -6.32
N LYS A 177 -29.76 11.91 -5.67
CA LYS A 177 -31.20 11.70 -5.79
C LYS A 177 -32.03 12.71 -4.99
N LYS A 178 -31.39 13.65 -4.27
CA LYS A 178 -32.02 14.65 -3.41
C LYS A 178 -32.96 14.06 -2.32
N LEU A 179 -32.71 12.81 -1.90
CA LEU A 179 -33.57 12.12 -0.92
C LEU A 179 -33.54 12.78 0.46
N ILE A 180 -32.43 13.43 0.82
CA ILE A 180 -32.25 14.15 2.09
C ILE A 180 -32.41 15.68 1.93
N GLY A 181 -32.85 16.14 0.76
CA GLY A 181 -33.03 17.54 0.47
C GLY A 181 -31.74 18.34 0.34
N LYS A 182 -31.81 19.65 0.62
CA LYS A 182 -30.63 20.52 0.59
C LYS A 182 -29.79 20.35 1.85
N ILE A 183 -28.54 19.92 1.69
CA ILE A 183 -27.60 19.82 2.81
C ILE A 183 -27.16 21.25 3.19
N ASN A 184 -27.39 21.64 4.44
CA ASN A 184 -26.96 22.93 4.98
C ASN A 184 -25.92 22.81 6.09
N LYS A 185 -25.71 21.60 6.64
CA LYS A 185 -24.72 21.36 7.69
C LYS A 185 -24.27 19.90 7.70
N ILE A 186 -22.98 19.68 7.91
CA ILE A 186 -22.38 18.38 8.05
C ILE A 186 -21.57 18.36 9.34
N TYR A 187 -21.71 17.29 10.13
CA TYR A 187 -20.88 17.01 11.29
C TYR A 187 -20.07 15.76 11.02
N ALA A 188 -18.74 15.87 11.13
CA ALA A 188 -17.84 14.75 11.04
C ALA A 188 -16.96 14.71 12.29
N TRP A 189 -16.88 13.55 12.93
CA TRP A 189 -16.11 13.38 14.15
C TRP A 189 -15.50 12.00 14.22
N THR A 190 -14.51 11.85 15.11
CA THR A 190 -13.86 10.59 15.41
C THR A 190 -13.64 10.48 16.93
N ASN A 191 -13.58 9.26 17.43
CA ASN A 191 -13.19 8.95 18.82
C ASN A 191 -11.66 8.84 18.99
N ARG A 192 -10.89 9.12 17.95
CA ARG A 192 -9.42 9.09 18.00
C ARG A 192 -8.86 10.46 18.41
N PRO A 193 -7.65 10.48 19.01
CA PRO A 193 -6.68 9.38 19.13
C PRO A 193 -7.03 8.40 20.27
N VAL A 194 -6.57 7.16 20.11
CA VAL A 194 -6.56 6.14 21.18
C VAL A 194 -5.13 5.83 21.63
N TRP A 195 -4.16 6.54 21.09
CA TRP A 195 -2.74 6.49 21.46
C TRP A 195 -2.36 7.75 22.25
N PRO A 196 -1.31 7.67 23.11
CA PRO A 196 -0.79 8.84 23.84
C PRO A 196 -0.31 9.92 22.88
N GLN A 197 -0.59 11.18 23.21
CA GLN A 197 -0.04 12.37 22.54
C GLN A 197 0.18 13.48 23.56
N GLY A 198 1.15 14.38 23.27
CA GLY A 198 1.46 15.52 24.12
C GLY A 198 2.25 15.17 25.38
N PHE A 199 2.97 14.06 25.37
CA PHE A 199 3.84 13.60 26.44
C PHE A 199 5.29 13.55 25.95
N ASP A 200 6.24 13.73 26.85
CA ASP A 200 7.63 13.46 26.58
C ASP A 200 7.89 11.95 26.59
N MET A 201 8.77 11.51 25.69
CA MET A 201 9.17 10.11 25.63
C MET A 201 9.96 9.74 26.88
N GLN A 202 9.51 8.71 27.58
CA GLN A 202 10.22 8.22 28.77
C GLN A 202 11.42 7.37 28.33
N ASP A 203 12.60 7.62 28.90
CA ASP A 203 13.77 6.76 28.70
C ASP A 203 13.60 5.47 29.53
N ASN A 204 12.83 4.56 29.02
CA ASN A 204 12.66 3.24 29.60
C ASN A 204 13.70 2.32 28.96
N ASN A 205 14.62 1.78 29.73
CA ASN A 205 15.63 0.86 29.21
C ASN A 205 15.00 -0.52 28.92
N GLU A 206 14.15 -0.56 27.88
CA GLU A 206 13.38 -1.74 27.48
C GLU A 206 14.18 -2.63 26.53
N ALA A 207 14.06 -3.94 26.71
CA ALA A 207 14.61 -4.89 25.74
C ALA A 207 13.72 -4.93 24.49
N LYS A 208 14.31 -4.76 23.31
CA LYS A 208 13.55 -4.92 22.08
C LYS A 208 13.15 -6.39 21.84
N PRO A 209 12.02 -6.64 21.18
CA PRO A 209 11.66 -7.99 20.74
C PRO A 209 12.79 -8.64 19.93
N PRO A 210 13.08 -9.93 20.13
CA PRO A 210 14.26 -10.58 19.53
C PRO A 210 14.33 -10.46 18.01
N ASN A 211 13.19 -10.61 17.34
CA ASN A 211 13.11 -10.66 15.87
C ASN A 211 12.77 -9.31 15.23
N LEU A 212 12.67 -8.23 16.01
CA LEU A 212 12.47 -6.89 15.49
C LEU A 212 13.78 -6.29 15.00
N ASN A 213 13.84 -5.87 13.74
CA ASN A 213 14.92 -5.03 13.25
C ASN A 213 14.58 -3.56 13.53
N TRP A 214 15.09 -3.06 14.65
CA TRP A 214 14.79 -1.73 15.14
C TRP A 214 15.39 -0.61 14.28
N ASP A 215 16.56 -0.83 13.74
CA ASP A 215 17.24 0.12 12.85
C ASP A 215 16.44 0.33 11.54
N LEU A 216 15.98 -0.74 10.93
CA LEU A 216 15.11 -0.65 9.76
C LEU A 216 13.75 -0.04 10.09
N TRP A 217 13.22 -0.26 11.30
CA TRP A 217 11.99 0.36 11.74
C TRP A 217 12.14 1.88 11.91
N LEU A 218 13.25 2.35 12.48
CA LEU A 218 13.57 3.77 12.59
C LEU A 218 13.74 4.43 11.22
N GLY A 219 14.35 3.73 10.26
CA GLY A 219 14.55 4.22 8.90
C GLY A 219 15.19 5.60 8.85
N PRO A 220 14.52 6.65 8.33
CA PRO A 220 15.07 7.99 8.21
C PRO A 220 14.99 8.80 9.52
N ALA A 221 14.31 8.32 10.55
CA ALA A 221 14.19 9.02 11.83
C ALA A 221 15.50 8.99 12.61
N ALA A 222 15.62 9.92 13.57
CA ALA A 222 16.78 9.95 14.46
C ALA A 222 16.91 8.64 15.24
N SER A 223 18.16 8.18 15.42
CA SER A 223 18.45 6.96 16.17
C SER A 223 18.05 7.11 17.64
N THR A 224 17.27 6.17 18.12
CA THR A 224 16.86 6.07 19.54
C THR A 224 16.83 4.63 19.99
N LYS A 225 16.91 4.42 21.31
CA LYS A 225 16.71 3.08 21.88
C LYS A 225 15.29 2.60 21.61
N TYR A 226 15.13 1.29 21.58
CA TYR A 226 13.80 0.70 21.50
C TYR A 226 12.94 1.11 22.69
N THR A 227 11.67 1.41 22.42
CA THR A 227 10.64 1.60 23.43
C THR A 227 9.28 1.13 22.94
N SER A 228 8.51 0.49 23.83
CA SER A 228 7.12 0.12 23.60
C SER A 228 6.17 1.33 23.48
N GLN A 229 6.65 2.52 23.87
CA GLN A 229 5.93 3.77 23.63
C GLN A 229 5.81 4.12 22.14
N LEU A 230 6.67 3.57 21.30
CA LEU A 230 6.62 3.74 19.83
C LEU A 230 6.03 2.52 19.15
N HIS A 231 6.73 1.41 19.21
CA HIS A 231 6.39 0.19 18.50
C HIS A 231 5.49 -0.71 19.37
N PRO A 232 4.48 -1.34 18.81
CA PRO A 232 4.16 -1.38 17.37
C PRO A 232 3.12 -0.35 16.91
N PHE A 233 2.45 0.36 17.83
CA PHE A 233 1.24 1.13 17.48
C PHE A 233 1.30 2.62 17.83
N ASN A 234 1.89 2.98 18.98
CA ASN A 234 1.79 4.32 19.58
C ASN A 234 2.65 5.37 18.87
N TRP A 235 3.53 4.99 17.96
CA TRP A 235 4.38 5.89 17.15
C TRP A 235 3.57 7.03 16.50
N ARG A 236 2.29 6.85 16.30
CA ARG A 236 1.36 7.83 15.71
C ARG A 236 1.28 9.15 16.50
N GLY A 237 1.49 9.08 17.82
CA GLY A 237 1.44 10.24 18.72
C GLY A 237 2.74 11.03 18.79
N TRP A 238 3.82 10.54 18.17
CA TRP A 238 5.15 11.13 18.24
C TRP A 238 5.55 11.78 16.92
N TRP A 239 5.92 13.04 16.99
CA TRP A 239 6.16 13.87 15.81
C TRP A 239 7.21 13.30 14.84
N ASP A 240 8.25 12.64 15.37
CA ASP A 240 9.32 12.06 14.54
C ASP A 240 8.88 10.83 13.73
N TYR A 241 7.74 10.23 14.07
CA TYR A 241 7.31 8.95 13.50
C TYR A 241 5.90 8.98 12.91
N GLY A 242 5.05 9.85 13.41
CA GLY A 242 3.64 9.96 13.02
C GLY A 242 3.17 11.39 12.88
N THR A 243 1.95 11.56 12.42
CA THR A 243 1.33 12.85 12.12
C THR A 243 0.24 13.23 13.14
N GLY A 244 0.15 12.49 14.25
CA GLY A 244 -0.86 12.67 15.29
C GLY A 244 -2.29 12.41 14.80
N ALA A 245 -3.26 12.73 15.64
CA ALA A 245 -4.68 12.50 15.30
C ALA A 245 -5.14 13.30 14.08
N LEU A 246 -4.61 14.49 13.86
CA LEU A 246 -4.99 15.33 12.73
C LEU A 246 -4.56 14.69 11.40
N GLY A 247 -3.31 14.26 11.29
CA GLY A 247 -2.81 13.60 10.08
C GLY A 247 -3.41 12.21 9.89
N ASP A 248 -3.59 11.43 10.96
CA ASP A 248 -4.16 10.09 10.88
C ASP A 248 -5.67 10.10 10.56
N MET A 249 -6.47 10.88 11.26
CA MET A 249 -7.93 10.86 11.15
C MET A 249 -8.50 12.02 10.34
N GLY A 250 -7.95 13.21 10.46
CA GLY A 250 -8.41 14.38 9.72
C GLY A 250 -8.35 14.14 8.22
N LEU A 251 -7.26 13.56 7.74
CA LEU A 251 -7.10 13.19 6.33
C LEU A 251 -8.18 12.19 5.87
N SER A 252 -8.54 11.22 6.70
CA SER A 252 -9.62 10.27 6.38
C SER A 252 -10.98 10.95 6.30
N LEU A 253 -11.27 11.87 7.22
CA LEU A 253 -12.56 12.58 7.29
C LEU A 253 -12.78 13.52 6.09
N ILE A 254 -11.73 14.21 5.61
CA ILE A 254 -11.86 15.08 4.44
C ILE A 254 -12.14 14.32 3.14
N HIS A 255 -11.79 13.04 3.07
CA HIS A 255 -12.09 12.19 1.92
C HIS A 255 -13.48 11.53 2.00
N ILE A 256 -14.09 11.50 3.17
CA ILE A 256 -15.50 11.07 3.35
C ILE A 256 -16.46 12.21 3.04
N SER A 257 -16.10 13.43 3.45
CA SER A 257 -16.89 14.63 3.25
C SER A 257 -16.00 15.74 2.68
N GLU A 258 -15.93 15.84 1.35
CA GLU A 258 -15.20 16.91 0.69
C GLU A 258 -15.93 18.26 0.83
N PRO A 259 -15.28 19.27 1.41
CA PRO A 259 -15.87 20.60 1.57
C PRO A 259 -16.05 21.35 0.27
N THR A 260 -15.32 20.93 -0.76
CA THR A 260 -15.16 21.72 -1.99
C THR A 260 -16.32 21.62 -2.96
N ARG A 261 -17.23 20.64 -2.78
CA ARG A 261 -18.40 20.48 -3.64
C ARG A 261 -19.66 21.16 -3.09
N LEU A 262 -19.78 21.32 -1.78
CA LEU A 262 -21.01 21.81 -1.15
C LEU A 262 -20.81 22.83 -0.03
N LEU A 263 -19.72 22.84 0.71
CA LEU A 263 -19.48 23.71 1.86
C LEU A 263 -17.97 23.84 2.13
N SER A 264 -17.53 24.99 2.67
CA SER A 264 -16.19 25.10 3.26
C SER A 264 -16.16 24.37 4.60
N ILE A 265 -15.22 23.45 4.80
CA ILE A 265 -14.96 22.84 6.11
C ILE A 265 -13.86 23.66 6.77
N GLY A 266 -14.18 24.24 7.92
CA GLY A 266 -13.18 24.78 8.82
C GLY A 266 -12.65 23.66 9.70
N PHE A 267 -11.41 23.24 9.50
CA PHE A 267 -10.69 22.40 10.44
C PHE A 267 -9.83 23.31 11.30
N GLY A 268 -10.22 23.51 12.57
CA GLY A 268 -9.38 24.19 13.53
C GLY A 268 -8.68 25.48 13.02
N GLY A 269 -9.36 26.26 12.20
CA GLY A 269 -8.78 27.46 11.58
C GLY A 269 -8.04 27.25 10.25
N VAL A 270 -7.89 26.02 9.77
CA VAL A 270 -7.32 25.74 8.45
C VAL A 270 -8.45 25.62 7.43
N GLY A 271 -8.79 26.71 6.78
CA GLY A 271 -9.72 26.71 5.66
C GLY A 271 -9.04 26.16 4.39
N VAL A 272 -9.43 25.01 3.90
CA VAL A 272 -9.05 24.55 2.58
C VAL A 272 -10.05 25.10 1.58
N LYS A 273 -9.66 26.14 0.85
CA LYS A 273 -10.41 26.63 -0.31
C LYS A 273 -9.78 26.03 -1.57
N LYS A 274 -10.57 25.33 -2.36
CA LYS A 274 -10.22 25.05 -3.74
C LYS A 274 -10.44 26.30 -4.57
N LYS A 275 -9.44 26.70 -5.35
CA LYS A 275 -9.62 27.72 -6.39
C LYS A 275 -10.36 27.14 -7.58
#